data_43a9ff725a33b142d98c3f7d72f4ad4e
#
_entry.id   43a9ff725a33b142d98c3f7d72f4ad4e
#
_cell.length_a   1.000
_cell.length_b   1.000
_cell.length_c   1.000
_cell.angle_alpha   90.00
_cell.angle_beta   90.00
_cell.angle_gamma   90.00
#
_symmetry.space_group_name_H-M   'P 1'
#
loop_
_entity.id
_entity.type
_entity.pdbx_description
1 polymer ?
#
loop_
_entity_poly.entity_id
_entity_poly.type
_entity_poly.pdbx_seq_one_letter_code
_entity_poly.pdbx_strand_id
1 'polypeptide(L)'
;MGLTNIQTKMKNVMILIRSFFLLRPRFLSTIFFIPILYGIGWALSQPLLLFNFEKDNLSLIGTIITFLLFIFLLPYWFYIKRNKSSAWIILGITKDKFLKNFFNFSQGILFALVLIILILVPLLQKNYISWIGEFSPTILLNSILLGLGVGFAEEIIFRGWLLEELKLEYGTKISIALQAIIFSFVHNLSNEIFWNIVGLRLGFILLGIFLSLVKIRNKGSLWNCIGIHGG
;
A
#
# COMPACT_ATOMS: atom_id res chain seq x y z
N MET A 1 11.68 11.38 -39.66
CA MET A 1 10.74 10.25 -39.60
C MET A 1 10.59 9.59 -38.20
N GLY A 2 11.57 9.64 -37.31
CA GLY A 2 11.49 9.00 -35.98
C GLY A 2 10.61 9.70 -34.95
N LEU A 3 10.63 11.04 -34.84
CA LEU A 3 9.93 11.81 -33.81
C LEU A 3 8.40 11.75 -33.93
N THR A 4 7.86 11.80 -35.15
CA THR A 4 6.41 11.70 -35.42
C THR A 4 5.86 10.31 -35.05
N ASN A 5 6.64 9.25 -35.23
CA ASN A 5 6.25 7.87 -34.88
C ASN A 5 6.22 7.69 -33.34
N ILE A 6 7.17 8.27 -32.60
CA ILE A 6 7.18 8.26 -31.13
C ILE A 6 5.99 9.03 -30.56
N GLN A 7 5.71 10.23 -31.07
CA GLN A 7 4.56 11.04 -30.64
C GLN A 7 3.24 10.32 -30.88
N THR A 8 3.07 9.65 -32.03
CA THR A 8 1.87 8.88 -32.35
C THR A 8 1.73 7.69 -31.38
N LYS A 9 2.79 6.95 -31.10
CA LYS A 9 2.78 5.85 -30.12
C LYS A 9 2.42 6.33 -28.72
N MET A 10 3.01 7.43 -28.26
CA MET A 10 2.68 8.02 -26.95
C MET A 10 1.21 8.43 -26.88
N LYS A 11 0.68 9.07 -27.91
CA LYS A 11 -0.74 9.44 -27.99
C LYS A 11 -1.66 8.22 -27.88
N ASN A 12 -1.34 7.12 -28.59
CA ASN A 12 -2.13 5.89 -28.54
C ASN A 12 -2.10 5.25 -27.14
N VAL A 13 -0.93 5.23 -26.46
CA VAL A 13 -0.82 4.75 -25.07
C VAL A 13 -1.68 5.59 -24.14
N MET A 14 -1.63 6.92 -24.26
CA MET A 14 -2.46 7.82 -23.44
C MET A 14 -3.97 7.60 -23.67
N ILE A 15 -4.39 7.35 -24.90
CA ILE A 15 -5.78 7.03 -25.24
C ILE A 15 -6.17 5.71 -24.57
N LEU A 16 -5.33 4.68 -24.63
CA LEU A 16 -5.57 3.38 -24.00
C LEU A 16 -5.70 3.50 -22.48
N ILE A 17 -4.79 4.20 -21.82
CA ILE A 17 -4.84 4.44 -20.36
C ILE A 17 -6.13 5.19 -20.01
N ARG A 18 -6.49 6.22 -20.77
CA ARG A 18 -7.72 6.98 -20.54
C ARG A 18 -8.97 6.10 -20.70
N SER A 19 -9.04 5.28 -21.74
CA SER A 19 -10.18 4.38 -21.96
C SER A 19 -10.30 3.36 -20.83
N PHE A 20 -9.19 2.80 -20.36
CA PHE A 20 -9.17 1.90 -19.20
C PHE A 20 -9.69 2.59 -17.93
N PHE A 21 -9.24 3.83 -17.63
CA PHE A 21 -9.71 4.57 -16.47
C PHE A 21 -11.20 4.91 -16.52
N LEU A 22 -11.75 5.04 -17.71
CA LEU A 22 -13.17 5.35 -17.96
C LEU A 22 -14.06 4.12 -18.15
N LEU A 23 -13.54 2.89 -17.93
CA LEU A 23 -14.34 1.67 -17.99
C LEU A 23 -15.60 1.77 -17.13
N ARG A 24 -16.68 1.21 -17.66
CA ARG A 24 -17.95 1.09 -16.92
C ARG A 24 -18.30 -0.40 -16.75
N PRO A 25 -18.80 -0.79 -15.59
CA PRO A 25 -18.96 0.01 -14.36
C PRO A 25 -17.61 0.45 -13.77
N ARG A 26 -17.59 1.56 -13.03
CA ARG A 26 -16.37 2.23 -12.53
C ARG A 26 -15.46 1.32 -11.69
N PHE A 27 -16.05 0.38 -10.95
CA PHE A 27 -15.30 -0.54 -10.10
C PHE A 27 -14.34 -1.43 -10.89
N LEU A 28 -14.60 -1.74 -12.16
CA LEU A 28 -13.72 -2.58 -12.98
C LEU A 28 -12.32 -1.96 -13.09
N SER A 29 -12.22 -0.70 -13.48
CA SER A 29 -10.91 -0.05 -13.55
C SER A 29 -10.23 0.03 -12.19
N THR A 30 -10.98 0.21 -11.10
CA THR A 30 -10.43 0.24 -9.74
C THR A 30 -9.87 -1.14 -9.33
N ILE A 31 -10.61 -2.22 -9.57
CA ILE A 31 -10.16 -3.58 -9.19
C ILE A 31 -8.96 -4.02 -10.03
N PHE A 32 -8.96 -3.75 -11.34
CA PHE A 32 -7.90 -4.21 -12.23
C PHE A 32 -6.66 -3.30 -12.26
N PHE A 33 -6.71 -2.09 -11.70
CA PHE A 33 -5.60 -1.14 -11.79
C PHE A 33 -4.32 -1.70 -11.18
N ILE A 34 -4.35 -2.10 -9.91
CA ILE A 34 -3.16 -2.64 -9.23
C ILE A 34 -2.71 -3.99 -9.82
N PRO A 35 -3.59 -4.98 -10.09
CA PRO A 35 -3.18 -6.22 -10.76
C PRO A 35 -2.50 -6.01 -12.11
N ILE A 36 -2.97 -5.08 -12.93
CA ILE A 36 -2.33 -4.75 -14.22
C ILE A 36 -0.93 -4.14 -13.99
N LEU A 37 -0.81 -3.19 -13.06
CA LEU A 37 0.49 -2.59 -12.74
C LEU A 37 1.46 -3.63 -12.18
N TYR A 38 0.96 -4.57 -11.36
CA TYR A 38 1.77 -5.66 -10.83
C TYR A 38 2.27 -6.58 -11.95
N GLY A 39 1.41 -6.95 -12.90
CA GLY A 39 1.81 -7.71 -14.08
C GLY A 39 2.88 -6.99 -14.92
N ILE A 40 2.76 -5.66 -15.09
CA ILE A 40 3.75 -4.84 -15.79
C ILE A 40 5.07 -4.80 -14.99
N GLY A 41 5.02 -4.55 -13.69
CA GLY A 41 6.19 -4.51 -12.81
C GLY A 41 6.95 -5.84 -12.81
N TRP A 42 6.20 -6.96 -12.71
CA TRP A 42 6.75 -8.30 -12.84
C TRP A 42 7.43 -8.51 -14.21
N ALA A 43 6.75 -8.20 -15.31
CA ALA A 43 7.30 -8.37 -16.66
C ALA A 43 8.56 -7.53 -16.87
N LEU A 44 8.61 -6.30 -16.33
CA LEU A 44 9.78 -5.42 -16.44
C LEU A 44 10.96 -5.88 -15.57
N SER A 45 10.71 -6.64 -14.50
CA SER A 45 11.80 -7.21 -13.69
C SER A 45 12.43 -8.46 -14.31
N GLN A 46 11.73 -9.21 -15.20
CA GLN A 46 12.23 -10.48 -15.74
C GLN A 46 13.57 -10.38 -16.51
N PRO A 47 13.87 -9.32 -17.29
CA PRO A 47 15.17 -9.21 -17.97
C PRO A 47 16.38 -9.24 -17.02
N LEU A 48 16.20 -8.94 -15.74
CA LEU A 48 17.27 -8.98 -14.73
C LEU A 48 17.75 -10.41 -14.42
N LEU A 49 16.94 -11.44 -14.78
CA LEU A 49 17.41 -12.84 -14.73
C LEU A 49 18.67 -13.08 -15.57
N LEU A 50 18.82 -12.36 -16.67
CA LEU A 50 20.00 -12.44 -17.53
C LEU A 50 21.29 -11.97 -16.82
N PHE A 51 21.14 -11.22 -15.72
CA PHE A 51 22.23 -10.70 -14.89
C PHE A 51 22.40 -11.49 -13.58
N ASN A 52 21.85 -12.72 -13.50
CA ASN A 52 21.93 -13.61 -12.32
C ASN A 52 21.31 -13.02 -11.03
N PHE A 53 20.30 -12.16 -11.14
CA PHE A 53 19.52 -11.73 -9.96
C PHE A 53 18.72 -12.89 -9.38
N GLU A 54 18.72 -13.03 -8.07
CA GLU A 54 17.92 -14.02 -7.35
C GLU A 54 16.42 -13.73 -7.50
N LYS A 55 15.59 -14.78 -7.48
CA LYS A 55 14.14 -14.65 -7.67
C LYS A 55 13.46 -13.77 -6.63
N ASP A 56 13.94 -13.81 -5.39
CA ASP A 56 13.39 -13.00 -4.31
C ASP A 56 13.64 -11.50 -4.54
N ASN A 57 14.86 -11.17 -5.00
CA ASN A 57 15.23 -9.81 -5.40
C ASN A 57 14.38 -9.32 -6.59
N LEU A 58 14.06 -10.20 -7.55
CA LEU A 58 13.19 -9.86 -8.69
C LEU A 58 11.76 -9.53 -8.25
N SER A 59 11.22 -10.28 -7.30
CA SER A 59 9.89 -10.01 -6.73
C SER A 59 9.85 -8.62 -6.07
N LEU A 60 10.87 -8.31 -5.28
CA LEU A 60 10.99 -6.99 -4.64
C LEU A 60 11.11 -5.87 -5.69
N ILE A 61 11.96 -6.02 -6.69
CA ILE A 61 12.14 -5.04 -7.77
C ILE A 61 10.82 -4.86 -8.54
N GLY A 62 10.13 -5.95 -8.89
CA GLY A 62 8.83 -5.90 -9.55
C GLY A 62 7.78 -5.14 -8.72
N THR A 63 7.77 -5.33 -7.42
CA THR A 63 6.89 -4.60 -6.49
C THR A 63 7.23 -3.11 -6.42
N ILE A 64 8.52 -2.77 -6.37
CA ILE A 64 8.98 -1.37 -6.40
C ILE A 64 8.57 -0.70 -7.71
N ILE A 65 8.78 -1.36 -8.87
CA ILE A 65 8.35 -0.84 -10.17
C ILE A 65 6.84 -0.62 -10.20
N THR A 66 6.06 -1.58 -9.70
CA THR A 66 4.60 -1.46 -9.58
C THR A 66 4.19 -0.22 -8.79
N PHE A 67 4.81 -0.01 -7.64
CA PHE A 67 4.52 1.16 -6.81
C PHE A 67 4.92 2.48 -7.48
N LEU A 68 6.07 2.53 -8.13
CA LEU A 68 6.50 3.72 -8.88
C LEU A 68 5.55 4.04 -10.03
N LEU A 69 5.12 3.03 -10.80
CA LEU A 69 4.11 3.19 -11.85
C LEU A 69 2.78 3.69 -11.29
N PHE A 70 2.35 3.13 -10.16
CA PHE A 70 1.14 3.57 -9.47
C PHE A 70 1.23 5.05 -9.08
N ILE A 71 2.28 5.47 -8.39
CA ILE A 71 2.49 6.87 -7.98
C ILE A 71 2.55 7.81 -9.19
N PHE A 72 3.19 7.40 -10.28
CA PHE A 72 3.27 8.18 -11.51
C PHE A 72 1.91 8.36 -12.20
N LEU A 73 1.10 7.30 -12.25
CA LEU A 73 -0.22 7.33 -12.91
C LEU A 73 -1.33 7.92 -12.03
N LEU A 74 -1.13 8.00 -10.73
CA LEU A 74 -2.14 8.41 -9.77
C LEU A 74 -2.68 9.85 -9.98
N PRO A 75 -1.85 10.87 -10.27
CA PRO A 75 -2.37 12.20 -10.60
C PRO A 75 -3.26 12.19 -11.84
N TYR A 76 -2.88 11.42 -12.86
CA TYR A 76 -3.66 11.27 -14.09
C TYR A 76 -4.99 10.51 -13.83
N TRP A 77 -4.97 9.49 -12.96
CA TRP A 77 -6.17 8.81 -12.49
C TRP A 77 -7.18 9.79 -11.88
N PHE A 78 -6.75 10.59 -10.90
CA PHE A 78 -7.63 11.57 -10.25
C PHE A 78 -8.08 12.69 -11.18
N TYR A 79 -7.24 13.12 -12.09
CA TYR A 79 -7.61 14.08 -13.12
C TYR A 79 -8.75 13.53 -14.01
N ILE A 80 -8.61 12.32 -14.53
CA ILE A 80 -9.61 11.71 -15.43
C ILE A 80 -10.90 11.36 -14.69
N LYS A 81 -10.82 10.76 -13.49
CA LYS A 81 -12.00 10.26 -12.78
C LYS A 81 -12.74 11.31 -11.96
N ARG A 82 -12.04 12.31 -11.46
CA ARG A 82 -12.59 13.27 -10.50
C ARG A 82 -12.47 14.73 -10.94
N ASN A 83 -11.83 14.98 -12.08
CA ASN A 83 -11.47 16.34 -12.53
C ASN A 83 -10.73 17.13 -11.43
N LYS A 84 -9.84 16.49 -10.69
CA LYS A 84 -9.06 17.04 -9.58
C LYS A 84 -7.58 16.92 -9.86
N SER A 85 -6.87 18.05 -9.80
CA SER A 85 -5.41 18.09 -10.02
C SER A 85 -4.59 17.74 -8.79
N SER A 86 -5.16 17.78 -7.59
CA SER A 86 -4.43 17.56 -6.34
C SER A 86 -4.64 16.15 -5.80
N ALA A 87 -3.95 15.18 -6.40
CA ALA A 87 -3.99 13.77 -5.97
C ALA A 87 -3.59 13.61 -4.49
N TRP A 88 -2.52 14.26 -4.07
CA TRP A 88 -1.95 14.11 -2.74
C TRP A 88 -2.89 14.56 -1.61
N ILE A 89 -3.70 15.59 -1.84
CA ILE A 89 -4.71 16.04 -0.88
C ILE A 89 -5.80 14.96 -0.72
N ILE A 90 -6.24 14.35 -1.82
CA ILE A 90 -7.26 13.29 -1.80
C ILE A 90 -6.73 12.07 -1.03
N LEU A 91 -5.46 11.73 -1.21
CA LEU A 91 -4.82 10.63 -0.47
C LEU A 91 -4.68 10.91 1.02
N GLY A 92 -4.70 12.17 1.44
CA GLY A 92 -4.46 12.57 2.84
C GLY A 92 -2.99 12.88 3.15
N ILE A 93 -2.20 13.17 2.08
CA ILE A 93 -0.81 13.62 2.18
C ILE A 93 -0.78 15.11 1.88
N THR A 94 -0.79 15.95 2.93
CA THR A 94 -0.77 17.41 2.78
C THR A 94 0.57 17.98 3.21
N LYS A 95 1.11 18.96 2.44
CA LYS A 95 2.39 19.63 2.76
C LYS A 95 2.21 20.75 3.79
N ASP A 96 1.02 21.34 3.86
CA ASP A 96 0.78 22.63 4.54
C ASP A 96 0.82 22.58 6.07
N LYS A 97 1.02 21.38 6.66
CA LYS A 97 0.98 21.18 8.12
C LYS A 97 2.07 20.21 8.56
N PHE A 98 3.32 20.46 8.18
CA PHE A 98 4.44 19.56 8.45
C PHE A 98 4.51 19.11 9.92
N LEU A 99 4.50 20.04 10.88
CA LEU A 99 4.56 19.70 12.32
C LEU A 99 3.38 18.80 12.75
N LYS A 100 2.16 19.07 12.25
CA LYS A 100 1.00 18.23 12.56
C LYS A 100 1.14 16.84 11.93
N ASN A 101 1.62 16.75 10.72
CA ASN A 101 1.84 15.48 10.03
C ASN A 101 2.92 14.65 10.73
N PHE A 102 4.03 15.28 11.11
CA PHE A 102 5.08 14.66 11.91
C PHE A 102 4.56 14.17 13.27
N PHE A 103 3.77 14.98 13.96
CA PHE A 103 3.15 14.59 15.23
C PHE A 103 2.21 13.40 15.07
N ASN A 104 1.34 13.42 14.04
CA ASN A 104 0.45 12.30 13.74
C ASN A 104 1.23 11.01 13.43
N PHE A 105 2.30 11.11 12.65
CA PHE A 105 3.17 9.99 12.33
C PHE A 105 3.86 9.42 13.58
N SER A 106 4.43 10.28 14.41
CA SER A 106 5.09 9.89 15.66
C SER A 106 4.11 9.25 16.65
N GLN A 107 2.87 9.75 16.75
CA GLN A 107 1.82 9.11 17.53
C GLN A 107 1.49 7.71 17.00
N GLY A 108 1.48 7.53 15.67
CA GLY A 108 1.28 6.23 15.05
C GLY A 108 2.36 5.24 15.44
N ILE A 109 3.63 5.63 15.32
CA ILE A 109 4.78 4.80 15.74
C ILE A 109 4.69 4.47 17.24
N LEU A 110 4.42 5.46 18.09
CA LEU A 110 4.29 5.21 19.53
C LEU A 110 3.17 4.19 19.82
N PHE A 111 2.05 4.30 19.13
CA PHE A 111 0.95 3.35 19.27
C PHE A 111 1.36 1.93 18.84
N ALA A 112 2.08 1.79 17.70
CA ALA A 112 2.61 0.51 17.24
C ALA A 112 3.57 -0.10 18.27
N LEU A 113 4.51 0.68 18.80
CA LEU A 113 5.44 0.23 19.83
C LEU A 113 4.71 -0.25 21.09
N VAL A 114 3.69 0.49 21.55
CA VAL A 114 2.87 0.06 22.69
C VAL A 114 2.18 -1.27 22.42
N LEU A 115 1.60 -1.46 21.22
CA LEU A 115 0.98 -2.74 20.85
C LEU A 115 1.99 -3.89 20.82
N ILE A 116 3.18 -3.67 20.25
CA ILE A 116 4.26 -4.66 20.23
C ILE A 116 4.66 -5.05 21.66
N ILE A 117 4.87 -4.08 22.56
CA ILE A 117 5.20 -4.33 23.95
C ILE A 117 4.08 -5.14 24.65
N LEU A 118 2.81 -4.76 24.43
CA LEU A 118 1.66 -5.47 25.01
C LEU A 118 1.54 -6.92 24.54
N ILE A 119 2.05 -7.25 23.35
CA ILE A 119 2.07 -8.63 22.83
C ILE A 119 3.32 -9.36 23.31
N LEU A 120 4.50 -8.77 23.18
CA LEU A 120 5.77 -9.43 23.46
C LEU A 120 5.99 -9.71 24.95
N VAL A 121 5.64 -8.78 25.84
CA VAL A 121 5.89 -8.91 27.28
C VAL A 121 5.19 -10.15 27.87
N PRO A 122 3.89 -10.39 27.63
CA PRO A 122 3.23 -11.62 28.11
C PRO A 122 3.82 -12.90 27.52
N LEU A 123 4.22 -12.88 26.24
CA LEU A 123 4.83 -14.06 25.59
C LEU A 123 6.20 -14.40 26.19
N LEU A 124 7.01 -13.39 26.49
CA LEU A 124 8.30 -13.56 27.19
C LEU A 124 8.09 -14.07 28.62
N GLN A 125 7.13 -13.48 29.37
CA GLN A 125 6.86 -13.90 30.76
C GLN A 125 6.37 -15.35 30.87
N LYS A 126 5.65 -15.82 29.83
CA LYS A 126 5.16 -17.21 29.78
C LYS A 126 6.14 -18.18 29.10
N ASN A 127 7.34 -17.75 28.76
CA ASN A 127 8.36 -18.52 28.03
C ASN A 127 7.89 -19.08 26.69
N TYR A 128 6.90 -18.46 26.03
CA TYR A 128 6.50 -18.84 24.67
C TYR A 128 7.51 -18.37 23.62
N ILE A 129 8.27 -17.34 23.94
CA ILE A 129 9.39 -16.82 23.15
C ILE A 129 10.56 -16.52 24.07
N SER A 130 11.78 -16.55 23.53
CA SER A 130 12.99 -16.20 24.26
C SER A 130 13.80 -15.15 23.46
N TRP A 131 14.46 -14.28 24.19
CA TRP A 131 15.43 -13.35 23.58
C TRP A 131 16.75 -14.08 23.35
N ILE A 132 17.23 -14.11 22.09
CA ILE A 132 18.48 -14.80 21.73
C ILE A 132 19.74 -13.97 22.03
N GLY A 133 19.57 -12.73 22.48
CA GLY A 133 20.69 -11.86 22.87
C GLY A 133 21.45 -11.20 21.74
N GLU A 134 21.17 -11.51 20.49
CA GLU A 134 21.87 -10.93 19.35
C GLU A 134 21.22 -9.62 18.90
N PHE A 135 22.07 -8.62 18.67
CA PHE A 135 21.67 -7.33 18.13
C PHE A 135 22.52 -6.98 16.90
N SER A 136 21.88 -6.87 15.76
CA SER A 136 22.51 -6.45 14.51
C SER A 136 21.96 -5.09 14.08
N PRO A 137 22.80 -4.02 14.10
CA PRO A 137 22.40 -2.70 13.62
C PRO A 137 21.92 -2.71 12.15
N THR A 138 22.53 -3.56 11.32
CA THR A 138 22.16 -3.71 9.91
C THR A 138 20.75 -4.31 9.76
N ILE A 139 20.44 -5.37 10.52
CA ILE A 139 19.11 -5.97 10.52
C ILE A 139 18.07 -4.96 11.00
N LEU A 140 18.36 -4.24 12.08
CA LEU A 140 17.48 -3.21 12.62
C LEU A 140 17.20 -2.11 11.58
N LEU A 141 18.26 -1.57 10.96
CA LEU A 141 18.11 -0.53 9.93
C LEU A 141 17.28 -1.03 8.74
N ASN A 142 17.56 -2.23 8.22
CA ASN A 142 16.81 -2.83 7.13
C ASN A 142 15.34 -3.05 7.50
N SER A 143 15.06 -3.52 8.71
CA SER A 143 13.69 -3.71 9.20
C SER A 143 12.92 -2.40 9.30
N ILE A 144 13.55 -1.34 9.81
CA ILE A 144 12.95 0.00 9.88
C ILE A 144 12.67 0.54 8.46
N LEU A 145 13.64 0.47 7.55
CA LEU A 145 13.48 0.97 6.19
C LEU A 145 12.40 0.18 5.44
N LEU A 146 12.39 -1.13 5.59
CA LEU A 146 11.37 -1.98 4.96
C LEU A 146 9.98 -1.73 5.56
N GLY A 147 9.86 -1.71 6.89
CA GLY A 147 8.60 -1.46 7.59
C GLY A 147 7.99 -0.11 7.20
N LEU A 148 8.77 0.97 7.30
CA LEU A 148 8.33 2.31 6.92
C LEU A 148 8.02 2.40 5.41
N GLY A 149 8.84 1.79 4.55
CA GLY A 149 8.64 1.80 3.10
C GLY A 149 7.38 1.05 2.68
N VAL A 150 7.18 -0.16 3.19
CA VAL A 150 5.99 -0.98 2.92
C VAL A 150 4.76 -0.33 3.52
N GLY A 151 4.82 0.08 4.81
CA GLY A 151 3.71 0.77 5.47
C GLY A 151 3.28 2.03 4.72
N PHE A 152 4.23 2.84 4.23
CA PHE A 152 3.93 4.02 3.40
C PHE A 152 3.25 3.63 2.09
N ALA A 153 3.80 2.65 1.36
CA ALA A 153 3.27 2.23 0.07
C ALA A 153 1.85 1.64 0.20
N GLU A 154 1.66 0.76 1.16
CA GLU A 154 0.37 0.10 1.38
C GLU A 154 -0.69 1.08 1.88
N GLU A 155 -0.36 2.01 2.78
CA GLU A 155 -1.33 3.00 3.23
C GLU A 155 -1.76 3.94 2.09
N ILE A 156 -0.86 4.31 1.18
CA ILE A 156 -1.24 5.09 0.00
C ILE A 156 -2.17 4.30 -0.92
N ILE A 157 -1.87 3.02 -1.17
CA ILE A 157 -2.69 2.18 -2.04
C ILE A 157 -4.06 1.91 -1.40
N PHE A 158 -4.09 1.40 -0.17
CA PHE A 158 -5.33 0.90 0.43
C PHE A 158 -6.17 1.99 1.06
N ARG A 159 -5.60 2.83 1.90
CA ARG A 159 -6.35 3.87 2.62
C ARG A 159 -6.38 5.19 1.85
N GLY A 160 -5.29 5.49 1.12
CA GLY A 160 -5.21 6.69 0.28
C GLY A 160 -6.11 6.60 -0.93
N TRP A 161 -5.92 5.60 -1.77
CA TRP A 161 -6.56 5.49 -3.07
C TRP A 161 -7.78 4.54 -3.06
N LEU A 162 -7.61 3.26 -2.71
CA LEU A 162 -8.68 2.26 -2.85
C LEU A 162 -9.92 2.62 -2.02
N LEU A 163 -9.73 2.97 -0.75
CA LEU A 163 -10.83 3.39 0.12
C LEU A 163 -11.59 4.59 -0.45
N GLU A 164 -10.86 5.59 -0.99
CA GLU A 164 -11.49 6.78 -1.57
C GLU A 164 -12.21 6.49 -2.89
N GLU A 165 -11.75 5.53 -3.69
CA GLU A 165 -12.45 5.10 -4.90
C GLU A 165 -13.73 4.32 -4.56
N LEU A 166 -13.64 3.38 -3.61
CA LEU A 166 -14.80 2.61 -3.17
C LEU A 166 -15.89 3.49 -2.52
N LYS A 167 -15.50 4.53 -1.78
CA LYS A 167 -16.46 5.47 -1.16
C LYS A 167 -17.36 6.16 -2.16
N LEU A 168 -16.90 6.39 -3.40
CA LEU A 168 -17.71 7.02 -4.44
C LEU A 168 -18.86 6.14 -4.91
N GLU A 169 -18.73 4.82 -4.78
CA GLU A 169 -19.71 3.87 -5.29
C GLU A 169 -20.57 3.25 -4.18
N TYR A 170 -19.96 2.95 -3.03
CA TYR A 170 -20.60 2.14 -1.99
C TYR A 170 -20.81 2.87 -0.66
N GLY A 171 -20.37 4.13 -0.56
CA GLY A 171 -20.41 4.88 0.69
C GLY A 171 -19.39 4.36 1.72
N THR A 172 -19.25 5.08 2.84
CA THR A 172 -18.11 4.89 3.76
C THR A 172 -18.06 3.52 4.43
N LYS A 173 -19.20 3.02 4.95
CA LYS A 173 -19.23 1.79 5.75
C LYS A 173 -18.87 0.56 4.93
N ILE A 174 -19.49 0.41 3.75
CA ILE A 174 -19.23 -0.72 2.84
C ILE A 174 -17.79 -0.65 2.31
N SER A 175 -17.30 0.55 2.01
CA SER A 175 -15.94 0.74 1.51
C SER A 175 -14.87 0.35 2.52
N ILE A 176 -15.07 0.60 3.81
CA ILE A 176 -14.17 0.14 4.87
C ILE A 176 -14.10 -1.39 4.87
N ALA A 177 -15.26 -2.07 4.82
CA ALA A 177 -15.31 -3.53 4.82
C ALA A 177 -14.65 -4.13 3.56
N LEU A 178 -15.01 -3.62 2.38
CA LEU A 178 -14.45 -4.10 1.10
C LEU A 178 -12.94 -3.89 1.03
N GLN A 179 -12.46 -2.69 1.40
CA GLN A 179 -11.03 -2.39 1.42
C GLN A 179 -10.29 -3.30 2.39
N ALA A 180 -10.83 -3.57 3.59
CA ALA A 180 -10.20 -4.44 4.58
C ALA A 180 -10.13 -5.90 4.11
N ILE A 181 -11.17 -6.39 3.44
CA ILE A 181 -11.19 -7.72 2.83
C ILE A 181 -10.12 -7.81 1.73
N ILE A 182 -10.10 -6.84 0.79
CA ILE A 182 -9.09 -6.80 -0.28
C ILE A 182 -7.68 -6.75 0.32
N PHE A 183 -7.45 -5.89 1.33
CA PHE A 183 -6.18 -5.78 2.04
C PHE A 183 -5.73 -7.13 2.62
N SER A 184 -6.64 -7.87 3.24
CA SER A 184 -6.32 -9.20 3.76
C SER A 184 -5.92 -10.18 2.65
N PHE A 185 -6.66 -10.19 1.52
CA PHE A 185 -6.45 -11.18 0.46
C PHE A 185 -5.20 -10.96 -0.41
N VAL A 186 -4.65 -9.75 -0.46
CA VAL A 186 -3.39 -9.50 -1.20
C VAL A 186 -2.16 -10.03 -0.48
N HIS A 187 -2.26 -10.33 0.83
CA HIS A 187 -1.16 -10.94 1.57
C HIS A 187 -1.09 -12.44 1.27
N ASN A 188 0.08 -12.91 0.81
CA ASN A 188 0.29 -14.31 0.50
C ASN A 188 0.50 -15.12 1.79
N LEU A 189 -0.35 -16.12 2.02
CA LEU A 189 -0.31 -17.03 3.16
C LEU A 189 -0.20 -18.51 2.71
N SER A 190 0.33 -18.77 1.51
CA SER A 190 0.36 -20.11 0.91
C SER A 190 1.17 -21.15 1.70
N ASN A 191 2.12 -20.70 2.53
CA ASN A 191 2.99 -21.57 3.32
C ASN A 191 2.47 -21.84 4.74
N GLU A 192 1.27 -21.31 5.07
CA GLU A 192 0.69 -21.43 6.40
C GLU A 192 -0.30 -22.58 6.49
N ILE A 193 -0.45 -23.17 7.68
CA ILE A 193 -1.50 -24.15 7.96
C ILE A 193 -2.87 -23.46 8.04
N PHE A 194 -3.93 -24.21 7.75
CA PHE A 194 -5.29 -23.67 7.61
C PHE A 194 -5.73 -22.75 8.76
N TRP A 195 -5.53 -23.16 10.02
CA TRP A 195 -5.94 -22.36 11.18
C TRP A 195 -5.15 -21.07 11.34
N ASN A 196 -3.86 -21.09 10.99
CA ASN A 196 -3.04 -19.87 10.92
C ASN A 196 -3.55 -18.93 9.83
N ILE A 197 -3.91 -19.48 8.66
CA ILE A 197 -4.49 -18.69 7.56
C ILE A 197 -5.75 -17.98 8.04
N VAL A 198 -6.67 -18.68 8.70
CA VAL A 198 -7.92 -18.06 9.22
C VAL A 198 -7.60 -16.94 10.21
N GLY A 199 -6.72 -17.21 11.18
CA GLY A 199 -6.31 -16.22 12.18
C GLY A 199 -5.66 -14.97 11.57
N LEU A 200 -4.70 -15.18 10.66
CA LEU A 200 -4.01 -14.09 9.96
C LEU A 200 -4.95 -13.29 9.06
N ARG A 201 -5.86 -13.94 8.32
CA ARG A 201 -6.88 -13.25 7.51
C ARG A 201 -7.77 -12.34 8.35
N LEU A 202 -8.27 -12.85 9.47
CA LEU A 202 -9.06 -12.05 10.41
C LEU A 202 -8.24 -10.88 10.98
N GLY A 203 -6.99 -11.13 11.37
CA GLY A 203 -6.07 -10.09 11.84
C GLY A 203 -5.88 -8.96 10.81
N PHE A 204 -5.60 -9.31 9.54
CA PHE A 204 -5.48 -8.32 8.45
C PHE A 204 -6.78 -7.57 8.18
N ILE A 205 -7.95 -8.23 8.26
CA ILE A 205 -9.25 -7.56 8.11
C ILE A 205 -9.44 -6.55 9.25
N LEU A 206 -9.20 -6.95 10.50
CA LEU A 206 -9.33 -6.07 11.65
C LEU A 206 -8.37 -4.88 11.58
N LEU A 207 -7.10 -5.12 11.20
CA LEU A 207 -6.13 -4.06 10.97
C LEU A 207 -6.58 -3.13 9.84
N GLY A 208 -7.12 -3.68 8.76
CA GLY A 208 -7.68 -2.93 7.63
C GLY A 208 -8.80 -1.99 8.04
N ILE A 209 -9.76 -2.49 8.84
CA ILE A 209 -10.85 -1.69 9.40
C ILE A 209 -10.31 -0.62 10.34
N PHE A 210 -9.44 -1.01 11.28
CA PHE A 210 -8.87 -0.11 12.27
C PHE A 210 -8.15 1.08 11.63
N LEU A 211 -7.23 0.83 10.68
CA LEU A 211 -6.49 1.89 9.99
C LEU A 211 -7.41 2.79 9.15
N SER A 212 -8.47 2.23 8.55
CA SER A 212 -9.46 3.03 7.83
C SER A 212 -10.21 3.97 8.78
N LEU A 213 -10.58 3.51 9.98
CA LEU A 213 -11.22 4.33 11.01
C LEU A 213 -10.26 5.41 11.54
N VAL A 214 -8.98 5.07 11.75
CA VAL A 214 -7.93 6.04 12.13
C VAL A 214 -7.83 7.15 11.09
N LYS A 215 -7.77 6.83 9.79
CA LYS A 215 -7.76 7.84 8.72
C LYS A 215 -8.98 8.76 8.80
N ILE A 216 -10.18 8.19 8.96
CA ILE A 216 -11.42 8.97 9.02
C ILE A 216 -11.41 9.89 10.24
N ARG A 217 -11.04 9.38 11.42
CA ARG A 217 -10.91 10.17 12.64
C ARG A 217 -9.91 11.32 12.51
N ASN A 218 -8.82 11.10 11.79
CA ASN A 218 -7.79 12.11 11.52
C ASN A 218 -8.12 13.01 10.32
N LYS A 219 -9.40 13.20 10.02
CA LYS A 219 -9.91 14.08 8.95
C LYS A 219 -9.28 13.76 7.58
N GLY A 220 -9.03 12.48 7.31
CA GLY A 220 -8.48 11.98 6.06
C GLY A 220 -6.94 11.94 5.97
N SER A 221 -6.21 12.35 7.00
CA SER A 221 -4.75 12.28 7.02
C SER A 221 -4.26 10.82 7.11
N LEU A 222 -3.26 10.45 6.30
CA LEU A 222 -2.63 9.13 6.30
C LEU A 222 -1.48 8.99 7.30
N TRP A 223 -0.92 10.08 7.81
CA TRP A 223 0.34 10.04 8.55
C TRP A 223 0.30 9.16 9.80
N ASN A 224 -0.82 9.15 10.50
CA ASN A 224 -0.98 8.29 11.67
C ASN A 224 -1.06 6.80 11.25
N CYS A 225 -1.79 6.50 10.16
CA CYS A 225 -1.88 5.13 9.63
C CYS A 225 -0.50 4.62 9.18
N ILE A 226 0.29 5.45 8.49
CA ILE A 226 1.67 5.12 8.08
C ILE A 226 2.55 4.84 9.30
N GLY A 227 2.42 5.64 10.36
CA GLY A 227 3.17 5.41 11.59
C GLY A 227 2.76 4.13 12.33
N ILE A 228 1.47 3.77 12.33
CA ILE A 228 0.99 2.53 12.98
C ILE A 228 1.42 1.29 12.19
N HIS A 229 1.33 1.36 10.85
CA HIS A 229 1.57 0.21 10.00
C HIS A 229 3.07 -0.05 9.77
N GLY A 230 3.86 1.01 9.66
CA GLY A 230 5.30 0.92 9.39
C GLY A 230 6.20 0.96 10.63
N GLY A 231 5.63 1.21 11.81
CA GLY A 231 6.33 1.27 13.11
C GLY A 231 6.20 -0.02 13.93
#